data_01c2d766494614f2ceef6d27573882c3
#
_entry.id   01c2d766494614f2ceef6d27573882c3
#
_cell.length_a   1.000
_cell.length_b   1.000
_cell.length_c   1.000
_cell.angle_alpha   90.00
_cell.angle_beta   90.00
_cell.angle_gamma   90.00
#
_symmetry.space_group_name_H-M   'P 1'
#
loop_
_entity.id
_entity.type
_entity.pdbx_description
1 polymer ?
#
loop_
_entity_poly.entity_id
_entity_poly.type
_entity_poly.pdbx_seq_one_letter_code
_entity_poly.pdbx_strand_id
1 'polypeptide(L)'
;MKNQKEIKCSFCGRDKSETYVLIAGITGHICDQCIQQAQNILNDEMNSKLKNTINSHMTLLKPVEIKKFLDHYVIGQDDAKKVLAVAVYNHYKRISSKIKKQDEIEIEKSNIILVGETGTGETLLARSIAKMLNVPFCIADATVLTEAGYVGEDVESI
;
A
#
# COMPACT_ATOMS: atom_id res chain seq x y z
N MET A 1 -22.76 7.93 -54.54
CA MET A 1 -22.02 6.94 -53.71
C MET A 1 -21.57 7.68 -52.44
N LYS A 2 -22.15 7.39 -51.28
CA LYS A 2 -21.76 8.01 -50.00
C LYS A 2 -20.43 7.35 -49.58
N ASN A 3 -19.34 8.13 -49.49
CA ASN A 3 -18.09 7.73 -48.86
C ASN A 3 -18.41 7.34 -47.39
N GLN A 4 -18.50 6.05 -47.11
CA GLN A 4 -18.43 5.56 -45.75
C GLN A 4 -17.02 5.90 -45.25
N LYS A 5 -16.88 6.91 -44.38
CA LYS A 5 -15.63 7.15 -43.65
C LYS A 5 -15.32 5.86 -42.91
N GLU A 6 -14.27 5.16 -43.35
CA GLU A 6 -13.74 4.02 -42.61
C GLU A 6 -13.43 4.45 -41.18
N ILE A 7 -14.11 3.84 -40.20
CA ILE A 7 -13.97 4.18 -38.80
C ILE A 7 -12.74 3.41 -38.29
N LYS A 8 -11.65 4.16 -38.00
CA LYS A 8 -10.35 3.63 -37.59
C LYS A 8 -9.98 4.14 -36.19
N CYS A 9 -9.17 3.37 -35.48
CA CYS A 9 -8.58 3.83 -34.22
C CYS A 9 -7.64 5.03 -34.49
N SER A 10 -7.87 6.15 -33.82
CA SER A 10 -7.08 7.38 -33.99
C SER A 10 -5.66 7.27 -33.40
N PHE A 11 -5.38 6.24 -32.59
CA PHE A 11 -4.08 6.00 -31.96
C PHE A 11 -3.19 5.06 -32.76
N CYS A 12 -3.71 3.91 -33.20
CA CYS A 12 -2.92 2.89 -33.90
C CYS A 12 -3.29 2.72 -35.37
N GLY A 13 -4.37 3.36 -35.86
CA GLY A 13 -4.79 3.30 -37.26
C GLY A 13 -5.56 2.04 -37.65
N ARG A 14 -5.76 1.06 -36.78
CA ARG A 14 -6.50 -0.18 -37.07
C ARG A 14 -7.95 0.06 -37.39
N ASP A 15 -8.48 -0.71 -38.31
CA ASP A 15 -9.87 -0.67 -38.70
C ASP A 15 -10.78 -1.30 -37.62
N LYS A 16 -12.05 -0.93 -37.62
CA LYS A 16 -13.06 -1.51 -36.74
C LYS A 16 -13.16 -3.04 -36.87
N SER A 17 -12.89 -3.60 -38.00
CA SER A 17 -12.90 -5.04 -38.25
C SER A 17 -11.72 -5.79 -37.61
N GLU A 18 -10.64 -5.08 -37.28
CA GLU A 18 -9.40 -5.63 -36.70
C GLU A 18 -9.35 -5.43 -35.17
N THR A 19 -10.37 -4.80 -34.58
CA THR A 19 -10.46 -4.48 -33.17
C THR A 19 -11.68 -5.12 -32.53
N TYR A 20 -11.55 -5.60 -31.32
CA TYR A 20 -12.65 -6.22 -30.58
C TYR A 20 -13.69 -5.16 -30.15
N VAL A 21 -13.23 -4.04 -29.67
CA VAL A 21 -14.06 -2.88 -29.29
C VAL A 21 -13.42 -1.61 -29.84
N LEU A 22 -14.22 -0.72 -30.39
CA LEU A 22 -13.82 0.62 -30.79
C LEU A 22 -14.74 1.64 -30.12
N ILE A 23 -14.19 2.42 -29.18
CA ILE A 23 -14.92 3.44 -28.43
C ILE A 23 -14.83 4.76 -29.19
N ALA A 24 -15.98 5.34 -29.44
CA ALA A 24 -16.11 6.64 -30.10
C ALA A 24 -15.95 7.79 -29.09
N GLY A 25 -15.07 8.72 -29.39
CA GLY A 25 -14.97 10.01 -28.70
C GLY A 25 -15.52 11.15 -29.57
N ILE A 26 -15.41 12.38 -29.09
CA ILE A 26 -15.93 13.57 -29.80
C ILE A 26 -15.21 13.78 -31.14
N THR A 27 -13.91 13.57 -31.19
CA THR A 27 -13.08 13.85 -32.39
C THR A 27 -12.34 12.64 -32.94
N GLY A 28 -12.43 11.47 -32.28
CA GLY A 28 -11.69 10.27 -32.67
C GLY A 28 -12.23 9.01 -32.03
N HIS A 29 -11.56 7.90 -32.32
CA HIS A 29 -11.91 6.58 -31.81
C HIS A 29 -10.67 5.94 -31.19
N ILE A 30 -10.86 5.10 -30.17
CA ILE A 30 -9.79 4.35 -29.52
C ILE A 30 -10.19 2.87 -29.43
N CYS A 31 -9.25 1.97 -29.78
CA CYS A 31 -9.48 0.53 -29.69
C CYS A 31 -9.10 -0.03 -28.33
N ASP A 32 -9.61 -1.23 -28.02
CA ASP A 32 -9.34 -2.03 -26.82
C ASP A 32 -7.85 -2.18 -26.53
N GLN A 33 -7.03 -2.46 -27.54
CA GLN A 33 -5.58 -2.63 -27.34
C GLN A 33 -4.88 -1.32 -26.97
N CYS A 34 -5.28 -0.19 -27.55
CA CYS A 34 -4.74 1.11 -27.19
C CYS A 34 -5.18 1.54 -25.80
N ILE A 35 -6.40 1.18 -25.37
CA ILE A 35 -6.88 1.41 -24.00
C ILE A 35 -6.01 0.61 -23.01
N GLN A 36 -5.78 -0.66 -23.28
CA GLN A 36 -4.97 -1.52 -22.42
C GLN A 36 -3.51 -1.02 -22.32
N GLN A 37 -2.93 -0.60 -23.43
CA GLN A 37 -1.61 -0.01 -23.45
C GLN A 37 -1.54 1.31 -22.67
N ALA A 38 -2.53 2.19 -22.82
CA ALA A 38 -2.63 3.43 -22.06
C ALA A 38 -2.79 3.15 -20.57
N GLN A 39 -3.60 2.16 -20.19
CA GLN A 39 -3.77 1.73 -18.80
C GLN A 39 -2.46 1.25 -18.17
N ASN A 40 -1.68 0.45 -18.91
CA ASN A 40 -0.38 -0.02 -18.43
C ASN A 40 0.60 1.14 -18.21
N ILE A 41 0.67 2.09 -19.16
CA ILE A 41 1.51 3.28 -19.04
C ILE A 41 1.10 4.12 -17.81
N LEU A 42 -0.20 4.35 -17.63
CA LEU A 42 -0.71 5.07 -16.47
C LEU A 42 -0.36 4.37 -15.15
N ASN A 43 -0.52 3.06 -15.10
CA ASN A 43 -0.17 2.26 -13.92
C ASN A 43 1.33 2.33 -13.62
N ASP A 44 2.18 2.28 -14.63
CA ASP A 44 3.64 2.39 -14.48
C ASP A 44 4.05 3.79 -14.00
N GLU A 45 3.43 4.83 -14.55
CA GLU A 45 3.67 6.22 -14.11
C GLU A 45 3.17 6.48 -12.68
N MET A 46 1.97 5.99 -12.34
CA MET A 46 1.43 6.12 -10.99
C MET A 46 2.30 5.36 -9.98
N ASN A 47 2.74 4.15 -10.33
CA ASN A 47 3.65 3.36 -9.51
C ASN A 47 5.01 4.02 -9.34
N SER A 48 5.54 4.66 -10.38
CA SER A 48 6.82 5.40 -10.30
C SER A 48 6.70 6.65 -9.42
N LYS A 49 5.60 7.39 -9.51
CA LYS A 49 5.32 8.54 -8.65
C LYS A 49 5.14 8.12 -7.19
N LEU A 50 4.37 7.07 -6.92
CA LEU A 50 4.21 6.49 -5.59
C LEU A 50 5.56 6.00 -5.02
N LYS A 51 6.38 5.32 -5.81
CA LYS A 51 7.72 4.88 -5.41
C LYS A 51 8.62 6.07 -5.04
N ASN A 52 8.59 7.13 -5.81
CA ASN A 52 9.38 8.34 -5.53
C ASN A 52 8.88 9.07 -4.27
N THR A 53 7.58 9.13 -4.05
CA THR A 53 6.98 9.73 -2.84
C THR A 53 7.28 8.89 -1.60
N ILE A 54 7.17 7.56 -1.68
CA ILE A 54 7.48 6.65 -0.57
C ILE A 54 8.99 6.67 -0.27
N ASN A 55 9.85 6.65 -1.28
CA ASN A 55 11.30 6.69 -1.09
C ASN A 55 11.82 8.03 -0.56
N SER A 56 11.16 9.15 -0.87
CA SER A 56 11.55 10.47 -0.36
C SER A 56 11.17 10.70 1.11
N HIS A 57 10.21 9.94 1.66
CA HIS A 57 9.75 10.08 3.04
C HIS A 57 10.16 8.92 3.96
N MET A 58 10.67 7.80 3.42
CA MET A 58 11.06 6.64 4.23
C MET A 58 12.58 6.58 4.42
N THR A 59 13.09 7.39 5.34
CA THR A 59 14.39 7.10 5.94
C THR A 59 14.20 5.86 6.83
N LEU A 60 14.68 4.70 6.38
CA LEU A 60 14.58 3.46 7.16
C LEU A 60 15.44 3.61 8.42
N LEU A 61 14.83 4.02 9.52
CA LEU A 61 15.49 4.15 10.82
C LEU A 61 15.98 2.78 11.30
N LYS A 62 17.19 2.74 11.81
CA LYS A 62 17.75 1.50 12.39
C LYS A 62 17.00 1.14 13.69
N PRO A 63 16.92 -0.16 14.05
CA PRO A 63 16.25 -0.60 15.29
C PRO A 63 16.68 0.15 16.55
N VAL A 64 17.97 0.49 16.63
CA VAL A 64 18.53 1.27 17.75
C VAL A 64 17.92 2.68 17.82
N GLU A 65 17.71 3.31 16.68
CA GLU A 65 17.12 4.66 16.60
C GLU A 65 15.63 4.62 16.94
N ILE A 66 14.93 3.58 16.47
CA ILE A 66 13.53 3.34 16.80
C ILE A 66 13.37 3.15 18.33
N LYS A 67 14.21 2.29 18.92
CA LYS A 67 14.19 2.08 20.36
C LYS A 67 14.45 3.39 21.13
N LYS A 68 15.47 4.16 20.75
CA LYS A 68 15.76 5.46 21.38
C LYS A 68 14.57 6.41 21.31
N PHE A 69 13.87 6.45 20.18
CA PHE A 69 12.67 7.25 20.06
C PHE A 69 11.58 6.80 21.04
N LEU A 70 11.33 5.50 21.15
CA LEU A 70 10.35 4.94 22.08
C LEU A 70 10.73 5.21 23.55
N ASP A 71 12.02 5.26 23.88
CA ASP A 71 12.50 5.58 25.22
C ASP A 71 12.11 7.00 25.68
N HIS A 72 11.85 7.91 24.76
CA HIS A 72 11.36 9.26 25.11
C HIS A 72 9.89 9.29 25.52
N TYR A 73 9.10 8.30 25.11
CA TYR A 73 7.65 8.28 25.34
C TYR A 73 7.20 7.26 26.38
N VAL A 74 7.93 6.16 26.52
CA VAL A 74 7.56 5.03 27.36
C VAL A 74 8.72 4.70 28.29
N ILE A 75 8.48 4.75 29.58
CA ILE A 75 9.46 4.37 30.62
C ILE A 75 9.38 2.85 30.82
N GLY A 76 10.53 2.18 30.91
CA GLY A 76 10.59 0.73 31.04
C GLY A 76 10.23 0.00 29.73
N GLN A 77 9.72 -1.22 29.84
CA GLN A 77 9.30 -2.06 28.68
C GLN A 77 10.44 -2.29 27.65
N ASP A 78 11.68 -2.43 28.12
CA ASP A 78 12.85 -2.48 27.25
C ASP A 78 12.83 -3.61 26.23
N ASP A 79 12.36 -4.80 26.63
CA ASP A 79 12.31 -5.95 25.75
C ASP A 79 11.21 -5.82 24.70
N ALA A 80 10.03 -5.33 25.09
CA ALA A 80 8.96 -5.02 24.16
C ALA A 80 9.40 -3.98 23.11
N LYS A 81 10.11 -2.92 23.53
CA LYS A 81 10.65 -1.88 22.64
C LYS A 81 11.68 -2.45 21.66
N LYS A 82 12.56 -3.37 22.09
CA LYS A 82 13.54 -4.03 21.21
C LYS A 82 12.83 -4.85 20.14
N VAL A 83 11.89 -5.69 20.55
CA VAL A 83 11.12 -6.55 19.63
C VAL A 83 10.35 -5.70 18.62
N LEU A 84 9.65 -4.68 19.09
CA LEU A 84 8.91 -3.74 18.23
C LEU A 84 9.83 -3.01 17.26
N ALA A 85 10.98 -2.53 17.72
CA ALA A 85 11.93 -1.82 16.88
C ALA A 85 12.45 -2.69 15.72
N VAL A 86 12.77 -3.96 15.99
CA VAL A 86 13.21 -4.92 14.97
C VAL A 86 12.07 -5.27 14.03
N ALA A 87 10.87 -5.52 14.55
CA ALA A 87 9.71 -5.90 13.72
C ALA A 87 9.29 -4.76 12.78
N VAL A 88 9.27 -3.53 13.25
CA VAL A 88 9.01 -2.34 12.43
C VAL A 88 10.07 -2.19 11.34
N TYR A 89 11.35 -2.32 11.69
CA TYR A 89 12.45 -2.29 10.73
C TYR A 89 12.28 -3.36 9.64
N ASN A 90 12.02 -4.61 10.03
CA ASN A 90 11.82 -5.72 9.09
C ASN A 90 10.60 -5.49 8.19
N HIS A 91 9.51 -4.96 8.73
CA HIS A 91 8.32 -4.61 7.94
C HIS A 91 8.65 -3.62 6.82
N TYR A 92 9.33 -2.53 7.14
CA TYR A 92 9.70 -1.52 6.15
C TYR A 92 10.79 -1.99 5.20
N LYS A 93 11.76 -2.77 5.68
CA LYS A 93 12.75 -3.41 4.83
C LYS A 93 12.08 -4.32 3.80
N ARG A 94 11.09 -5.13 4.20
CA ARG A 94 10.33 -5.98 3.31
C ARG A 94 9.59 -5.19 2.22
N ILE A 95 8.94 -4.08 2.58
CA ILE A 95 8.27 -3.21 1.63
C ILE A 95 9.29 -2.63 0.64
N SER A 96 10.42 -2.16 1.14
CA SER A 96 11.50 -1.58 0.33
C SER A 96 12.16 -2.61 -0.60
N SER A 97 12.36 -3.85 -0.14
CA SER A 97 12.95 -4.95 -0.94
C SER A 97 12.03 -5.37 -2.08
N LYS A 98 10.73 -5.47 -1.85
CA LYS A 98 9.75 -5.77 -2.92
C LYS A 98 9.79 -4.76 -4.06
N ILE A 99 10.21 -3.52 -3.78
CA ILE A 99 10.38 -2.47 -4.77
C ILE A 99 11.64 -2.69 -5.60
N LYS A 100 12.70 -3.27 -5.03
CA LYS A 100 14.03 -3.37 -5.66
C LYS A 100 14.26 -4.65 -6.47
N LYS A 101 13.42 -5.67 -6.38
CA LYS A 101 13.52 -6.97 -7.11
C LYS A 101 14.89 -7.69 -7.05
N GLN A 102 15.79 -7.32 -6.16
CA GLN A 102 17.20 -7.74 -6.21
C GLN A 102 17.68 -8.63 -5.06
N ASP A 103 16.88 -8.84 -4.02
CA ASP A 103 17.29 -9.67 -2.89
C ASP A 103 16.65 -11.06 -2.98
N GLU A 104 17.48 -12.09 -2.98
CA GLU A 104 17.06 -13.51 -2.96
C GLU A 104 16.44 -13.93 -1.62
N ILE A 105 16.51 -13.06 -0.60
CA ILE A 105 15.98 -13.35 0.74
C ILE A 105 14.60 -12.74 0.91
N GLU A 106 13.59 -13.59 1.02
CA GLU A 106 12.23 -13.17 1.32
C GLU A 106 12.05 -12.97 2.82
N ILE A 107 11.70 -11.73 3.21
CA ILE A 107 11.35 -11.42 4.61
C ILE A 107 9.85 -11.63 4.78
N GLU A 108 9.48 -12.60 5.61
CA GLU A 108 8.08 -12.92 5.90
C GLU A 108 7.37 -11.79 6.63
N LYS A 109 6.05 -11.73 6.44
CA LYS A 109 5.18 -10.82 7.19
C LYS A 109 5.01 -11.37 8.60
N SER A 110 5.37 -10.58 9.60
CA SER A 110 5.13 -10.91 11.00
C SER A 110 4.05 -10.01 11.60
N ASN A 111 3.17 -10.61 12.38
CA ASN A 111 2.21 -9.90 13.22
C ASN A 111 2.75 -9.87 14.66
N ILE A 112 2.40 -8.84 15.43
CA ILE A 112 2.86 -8.68 16.80
C ILE A 112 1.63 -8.67 17.70
N ILE A 113 1.69 -9.47 18.76
CA ILE A 113 0.72 -9.45 19.84
C ILE A 113 1.43 -8.87 21.06
N LEU A 114 0.84 -7.83 21.63
CA LEU A 114 1.26 -7.26 22.92
C LEU A 114 0.25 -7.69 23.98
N VAL A 115 0.74 -8.27 25.07
CA VAL A 115 -0.09 -8.72 26.18
C VAL A 115 0.49 -8.14 27.46
N GLY A 116 -0.35 -7.51 28.28
CA GLY A 116 0.05 -6.92 29.53
C GLY A 116 -1.16 -6.49 30.35
N GLU A 117 -0.94 -6.06 31.59
CA GLU A 117 -1.97 -5.49 32.42
C GLU A 117 -2.40 -4.13 31.89
N THR A 118 -3.65 -3.75 32.16
CA THR A 118 -4.19 -2.44 31.73
C THR A 118 -3.31 -1.30 32.25
N GLY A 119 -2.90 -0.43 31.33
CA GLY A 119 -2.08 0.74 31.64
C GLY A 119 -0.58 0.53 31.49
N THR A 120 -0.12 -0.63 31.03
CA THR A 120 1.32 -0.91 30.82
C THR A 120 1.91 -0.24 29.58
N GLY A 121 1.09 0.40 28.74
CA GLY A 121 1.53 1.30 27.67
C GLY A 121 1.53 0.68 26.26
N GLU A 122 0.85 -0.44 26.03
CA GLU A 122 0.81 -1.09 24.70
C GLU A 122 0.29 -0.15 23.62
N THR A 123 -0.84 0.50 23.86
CA THR A 123 -1.43 1.47 22.91
C THR A 123 -0.52 2.69 22.71
N LEU A 124 0.18 3.13 23.77
CA LEU A 124 1.12 4.24 23.67
C LEU A 124 2.34 3.88 22.81
N LEU A 125 2.86 2.65 22.95
CA LEU A 125 3.93 2.13 22.09
C LEU A 125 3.52 2.13 20.63
N ALA A 126 2.34 1.57 20.31
CA ALA A 126 1.83 1.50 18.94
C ALA A 126 1.60 2.90 18.34
N ARG A 127 1.01 3.80 19.09
CA ARG A 127 0.78 5.21 18.69
C ARG A 127 2.09 5.96 18.48
N SER A 128 3.08 5.74 19.33
CA SER A 128 4.40 6.38 19.21
C SER A 128 5.14 5.93 17.96
N ILE A 129 5.04 4.64 17.60
CA ILE A 129 5.57 4.10 16.35
C ILE A 129 4.89 4.76 15.14
N ALA A 130 3.57 4.82 15.12
CA ALA A 130 2.83 5.45 14.02
C ALA A 130 3.21 6.93 13.86
N LYS A 131 3.39 7.65 14.96
CA LYS A 131 3.85 9.04 14.95
C LYS A 131 5.27 9.19 14.40
N MET A 132 6.18 8.33 14.82
CA MET A 132 7.57 8.32 14.33
C MET A 132 7.64 8.06 12.82
N LEU A 133 6.81 7.15 12.34
CA LEU A 133 6.77 6.75 10.94
C LEU A 133 5.91 7.69 10.07
N ASN A 134 5.22 8.63 10.70
CA ASN A 134 4.27 9.54 10.04
C ASN A 134 3.22 8.79 9.18
N VAL A 135 2.66 7.72 9.77
CA VAL A 135 1.61 6.92 9.14
C VAL A 135 0.29 7.07 9.87
N PRO A 136 -0.86 6.89 9.19
CA PRO A 136 -2.17 6.84 9.84
C PRO A 136 -2.22 5.76 10.93
N PHE A 137 -2.91 6.04 12.02
CA PHE A 137 -3.10 5.12 13.14
C PHE A 137 -4.59 4.97 13.44
N CYS A 138 -5.06 3.73 13.47
CA CYS A 138 -6.41 3.37 13.82
C CYS A 138 -6.40 2.36 14.96
N ILE A 139 -7.38 2.44 15.85
CA ILE A 139 -7.66 1.45 16.89
C ILE A 139 -9.06 0.92 16.61
N ALA A 140 -9.19 -0.38 16.45
CA ALA A 140 -10.46 -1.06 16.31
C ALA A 140 -10.64 -2.00 17.51
N ASP A 141 -11.88 -2.09 18.02
CA ASP A 141 -12.23 -3.03 19.07
C ASP A 141 -12.68 -4.35 18.41
N ALA A 142 -11.85 -5.40 18.57
CA ALA A 142 -12.14 -6.70 17.99
C ALA A 142 -13.37 -7.40 18.60
N THR A 143 -13.85 -6.95 19.76
CA THR A 143 -15.02 -7.55 20.43
C THR A 143 -16.34 -7.20 19.73
N VAL A 144 -16.38 -6.12 18.98
CA VAL A 144 -17.57 -5.67 18.21
C VAL A 144 -17.58 -6.23 16.79
N LEU A 145 -16.49 -6.83 16.35
CA LEU A 145 -16.35 -7.37 15.01
C LEU A 145 -16.93 -8.79 14.91
N THR A 146 -17.76 -9.01 13.93
CA THR A 146 -18.38 -10.31 13.66
C THR A 146 -18.19 -10.73 12.20
N GLU A 147 -18.38 -12.01 11.91
CA GLU A 147 -18.49 -12.49 10.54
C GLU A 147 -19.78 -12.00 9.89
N ALA A 148 -19.74 -11.82 8.58
CA ALA A 148 -20.88 -11.37 7.79
C ALA A 148 -22.14 -12.22 8.08
N GLY A 149 -23.20 -11.54 8.50
CA GLY A 149 -24.50 -12.18 8.82
C GLY A 149 -24.78 -12.42 10.30
N TYR A 150 -23.86 -12.06 11.20
CA TYR A 150 -24.10 -12.04 12.66
C TYR A 150 -24.36 -10.61 13.15
N VAL A 151 -24.89 -10.49 14.38
CA VAL A 151 -25.17 -9.20 14.99
C VAL A 151 -23.84 -8.56 15.46
N GLY A 152 -23.40 -7.47 14.80
CA GLY A 152 -22.17 -6.75 15.06
C GLY A 152 -21.72 -5.94 13.83
N GLU A 153 -20.59 -5.26 13.93
CA GLU A 153 -19.99 -4.58 12.78
C GLU A 153 -19.20 -5.60 11.92
N ASP A 154 -19.38 -5.49 10.62
CA ASP A 154 -18.71 -6.37 9.66
C ASP A 154 -17.22 -6.05 9.58
N VAL A 155 -16.37 -7.06 9.61
CA VAL A 155 -14.90 -6.91 9.49
C VAL A 155 -14.52 -6.17 8.20
N GLU A 156 -15.34 -6.29 7.16
CA GLU A 156 -15.13 -5.64 5.86
C GLU A 156 -15.41 -4.13 5.90
N SER A 157 -16.02 -3.61 6.98
CA SER A 157 -16.32 -2.18 7.14
C SER A 157 -15.18 -1.35 7.75
N ILE A 158 -14.06 -2.00 8.14
CA ILE A 158 -12.87 -1.35 8.70
C ILE A 158 -11.90 -0.99 7.58
#